data_f2d915706e7fd9397fd76ee1547d9fe1
#
_entry.id   f2d915706e7fd9397fd76ee1547d9fe1
#
_cell.length_a   1.000
_cell.length_b   1.000
_cell.length_c   1.000
_cell.angle_alpha   90.00
_cell.angle_beta   90.00
_cell.angle_gamma   90.00
#
_symmetry.space_group_name_H-M   'P 1'
#
loop_
_entity.id
_entity.type
_entity.pdbx_description
1 polymer ?
#
loop_
_entity_poly.entity_id
_entity_poly.type
_entity_poly.pdbx_seq_one_letter_code
_entity_poly.pdbx_strand_id
1 'polypeptide(L)'
;MNSHKLLASILALGLGLLAGCSGESPNKPVSFQKDVYPILKAACAECHTVPNGEGYQKSGLAVNTYEELMKGTKLGPVIIPGQSLNSSLNRLAEGRPGVDPSIQMPHGKVKLPEAQLALLRQWVDQGAKNN
;
A
#
# COMPACT_ATOMS: atom_id res chain seq x y z
N MET A 1 -3.10 17.30 77.46
CA MET A 1 -3.97 18.15 76.64
C MET A 1 -3.46 18.06 75.18
N ASN A 2 -4.20 17.35 74.38
CA ASN A 2 -3.70 16.77 73.14
C ASN A 2 -4.08 17.61 71.93
N SER A 3 -3.08 18.07 71.18
CA SER A 3 -3.26 18.74 69.87
C SER A 3 -3.12 17.74 68.74
N HIS A 4 -4.23 17.40 68.18
CA HIS A 4 -4.23 16.58 66.96
C HIS A 4 -4.00 17.46 65.70
N LYS A 5 -2.85 17.32 65.06
CA LYS A 5 -2.55 17.94 63.78
C LYS A 5 -3.03 17.02 62.68
N LEU A 6 -4.07 17.42 61.96
CA LEU A 6 -4.57 16.81 60.76
C LEU A 6 -3.62 17.17 59.61
N LEU A 7 -2.96 16.15 59.06
CA LEU A 7 -2.22 16.23 57.81
C LEU A 7 -3.18 15.94 56.66
N ALA A 8 -3.50 16.95 55.89
CA ALA A 8 -4.25 16.81 54.65
C ALA A 8 -3.29 16.35 53.52
N SER A 9 -3.45 15.11 53.10
CA SER A 9 -2.74 14.57 51.92
C SER A 9 -3.46 15.04 50.66
N ILE A 10 -2.80 15.86 49.86
CA ILE A 10 -3.26 16.26 48.53
C ILE A 10 -2.87 15.17 47.58
N LEU A 11 -3.87 14.42 47.08
CA LEU A 11 -3.72 13.41 46.02
C LEU A 11 -3.73 14.12 44.66
N ALA A 12 -2.57 14.34 44.07
CA ALA A 12 -2.45 14.85 42.70
C ALA A 12 -2.81 13.75 41.69
N LEU A 13 -4.00 13.88 41.10
CA LEU A 13 -4.42 13.01 39.96
C LEU A 13 -3.65 13.43 38.71
N GLY A 14 -2.59 12.68 38.39
CA GLY A 14 -1.87 12.83 37.12
C GLY A 14 -2.73 12.27 35.99
N LEU A 15 -3.30 13.16 35.14
CA LEU A 15 -3.99 12.83 33.92
C LEU A 15 -2.94 12.51 32.84
N GLY A 16 -2.61 11.23 32.71
CA GLY A 16 -1.72 10.74 31.63
C GLY A 16 -2.44 10.86 30.28
N LEU A 17 -1.97 11.77 29.42
CA LEU A 17 -2.33 11.76 28.01
C LEU A 17 -1.75 10.50 27.36
N LEU A 18 -2.58 9.50 27.11
CA LEU A 18 -2.26 8.40 26.23
C LEU A 18 -2.32 8.94 24.80
N ALA A 19 -1.16 9.32 24.27
CA ALA A 19 -0.99 9.52 22.82
C ALA A 19 -1.20 8.16 22.13
N GLY A 20 -2.42 7.93 21.65
CA GLY A 20 -2.77 6.75 20.88
C GLY A 20 -1.99 6.78 19.55
N CYS A 21 -0.98 5.93 19.43
CA CYS A 21 -0.44 5.57 18.11
C CYS A 21 -1.57 4.93 17.32
N SER A 22 -2.10 5.63 16.31
CA SER A 22 -3.02 5.08 15.32
C SER A 22 -2.26 4.09 14.44
N GLY A 23 -1.91 2.94 14.98
CA GLY A 23 -1.43 1.80 14.22
C GLY A 23 -2.59 1.28 13.38
N GLU A 24 -2.51 1.44 12.09
CA GLU A 24 -3.47 0.85 11.16
C GLU A 24 -3.53 -0.66 11.41
N SER A 25 -4.73 -1.16 11.69
CA SER A 25 -4.92 -2.58 11.99
C SER A 25 -4.52 -3.42 10.77
N PRO A 26 -3.64 -4.44 10.92
CA PRO A 26 -3.21 -5.29 9.82
C PRO A 26 -4.35 -6.08 9.15
N ASN A 27 -5.55 -6.06 9.72
CA ASN A 27 -6.73 -6.77 9.23
C ASN A 27 -7.79 -5.87 8.60
N LYS A 28 -7.53 -4.56 8.41
CA LYS A 28 -8.49 -3.70 7.71
C LYS A 28 -8.56 -4.11 6.24
N PRO A 29 -9.77 -4.36 5.69
CA PRO A 29 -9.92 -4.62 4.27
C PRO A 29 -9.40 -3.45 3.44
N VAL A 30 -8.51 -3.74 2.48
CA VAL A 30 -8.00 -2.74 1.54
C VAL A 30 -8.94 -2.68 0.34
N SER A 31 -9.43 -1.48 0.02
CA SER A 31 -10.32 -1.25 -1.11
C SER A 31 -9.51 -0.96 -2.37
N PHE A 32 -9.84 -1.64 -3.47
CA PHE A 32 -9.25 -1.30 -4.77
C PHE A 32 -9.53 0.16 -5.13
N GLN A 33 -10.80 0.58 -5.05
CA GLN A 33 -11.22 1.91 -5.50
C GLN A 33 -10.67 3.04 -4.63
N LYS A 34 -10.61 2.84 -3.31
CA LYS A 34 -10.24 3.91 -2.36
C LYS A 34 -8.75 3.96 -2.06
N ASP A 35 -8.10 2.79 -1.98
CA ASP A 35 -6.74 2.69 -1.47
C ASP A 35 -5.73 2.37 -2.57
N VAL A 36 -6.05 1.48 -3.52
CA VAL A 36 -5.13 0.98 -4.53
C VAL A 36 -5.16 1.79 -5.81
N TYR A 37 -6.35 2.03 -6.37
CA TYR A 37 -6.49 2.72 -7.64
C TYR A 37 -5.89 4.13 -7.66
N PRO A 38 -5.99 4.96 -6.60
CA PRO A 38 -5.30 6.24 -6.55
C PRO A 38 -3.78 6.13 -6.69
N ILE A 39 -3.16 5.09 -6.09
CA ILE A 39 -1.73 4.82 -6.21
C ILE A 39 -1.37 4.49 -7.66
N LEU A 40 -2.10 3.56 -8.27
CA LEU A 40 -1.89 3.14 -9.66
C LEU A 40 -2.08 4.30 -10.63
N LYS A 41 -3.13 5.12 -10.42
CA LYS A 41 -3.41 6.29 -11.25
C LYS A 41 -2.29 7.32 -11.19
N ALA A 42 -1.77 7.61 -10.00
CA ALA A 42 -0.73 8.62 -9.81
C ALA A 42 0.65 8.16 -10.28
N ALA A 43 1.01 6.91 -10.05
CA ALA A 43 2.36 6.42 -10.25
C ALA A 43 2.55 5.62 -11.55
N CYS A 44 1.50 4.99 -12.08
CA CYS A 44 1.62 4.00 -13.15
C CYS A 44 0.87 4.42 -14.44
N ALA A 45 -0.28 5.10 -14.33
CA ALA A 45 -1.17 5.34 -15.47
C ALA A 45 -0.54 6.20 -16.57
N GLU A 46 0.40 7.09 -16.26
CA GLU A 46 1.08 7.87 -17.29
C GLU A 46 1.70 6.99 -18.39
N CYS A 47 2.30 5.86 -18.00
CA CYS A 47 2.92 4.93 -18.93
C CYS A 47 2.03 3.71 -19.26
N HIS A 48 1.17 3.29 -18.32
CA HIS A 48 0.36 2.09 -18.43
C HIS A 48 -1.12 2.41 -18.66
N THR A 49 -1.39 3.24 -19.69
CA THR A 49 -2.75 3.62 -20.10
C THR A 49 -3.02 3.22 -21.53
N VAL A 50 -4.23 2.75 -21.81
CA VAL A 50 -4.68 2.44 -23.18
C VAL A 50 -5.11 3.72 -23.88
N PRO A 51 -4.92 3.83 -25.22
CA PRO A 51 -4.11 2.97 -26.10
C PRO A 51 -2.66 3.43 -26.22
N ASN A 52 -2.29 4.63 -25.74
CA ASN A 52 -1.10 5.36 -26.13
C ASN A 52 0.03 5.35 -25.10
N GLY A 53 -0.18 4.78 -23.90
CA GLY A 53 0.86 4.71 -22.89
C GLY A 53 2.06 3.88 -23.37
N GLU A 54 3.28 4.42 -23.26
CA GLU A 54 4.49 3.73 -23.74
C GLU A 54 4.69 2.39 -23.03
N GLY A 55 4.47 2.32 -21.75
CA GLY A 55 4.53 1.08 -20.96
C GLY A 55 3.46 0.07 -21.38
N TYR A 56 2.24 0.57 -21.72
CA TYR A 56 1.20 -0.28 -22.28
C TYR A 56 1.61 -0.86 -23.64
N GLN A 57 2.08 -0.03 -24.54
CA GLN A 57 2.50 -0.50 -25.87
C GLN A 57 3.61 -1.55 -25.79
N LYS A 58 4.57 -1.39 -24.90
CA LYS A 58 5.66 -2.34 -24.68
C LYS A 58 5.20 -3.63 -24.01
N SER A 59 4.47 -3.55 -22.92
CA SER A 59 4.14 -4.68 -22.05
C SER A 59 2.73 -5.25 -22.25
N GLY A 60 1.78 -4.44 -22.71
CA GLY A 60 0.35 -4.76 -22.72
C GLY A 60 -0.35 -4.49 -21.40
N LEU A 61 0.38 -4.09 -20.35
CA LEU A 61 -0.23 -3.76 -19.06
C LEU A 61 -0.94 -2.43 -19.13
N ALA A 62 -2.22 -2.41 -18.78
CA ALA A 62 -3.00 -1.21 -18.53
C ALA A 62 -3.51 -1.18 -17.08
N VAL A 63 -3.59 0.03 -16.50
CA VAL A 63 -4.05 0.22 -15.12
C VAL A 63 -5.27 1.15 -15.02
N ASN A 64 -5.95 1.39 -16.15
CA ASN A 64 -7.09 2.29 -16.21
C ASN A 64 -8.30 1.76 -15.45
N THR A 65 -8.50 0.45 -15.46
CA THR A 65 -9.57 -0.24 -14.75
C THR A 65 -9.04 -1.46 -14.02
N TYR A 66 -9.84 -1.98 -13.09
CA TYR A 66 -9.53 -3.24 -12.41
C TYR A 66 -9.39 -4.40 -13.41
N GLU A 67 -10.31 -4.49 -14.35
CA GLU A 67 -10.36 -5.55 -15.35
C GLU A 67 -9.11 -5.55 -16.24
N GLU A 68 -8.65 -4.37 -16.66
CA GLU A 68 -7.42 -4.23 -17.45
C GLU A 68 -6.19 -4.60 -16.64
N LEU A 69 -6.09 -4.15 -15.40
CA LEU A 69 -5.01 -4.51 -14.49
C LEU A 69 -4.92 -6.02 -14.30
N MET A 70 -6.05 -6.67 -14.07
CA MET A 70 -6.09 -8.12 -13.82
C MET A 70 -5.83 -8.97 -15.06
N LYS A 71 -6.01 -8.45 -16.28
CA LYS A 71 -5.54 -9.11 -17.51
C LYS A 71 -4.00 -9.25 -17.54
N GLY A 72 -3.31 -8.28 -16.96
CA GLY A 72 -1.86 -8.27 -16.88
C GLY A 72 -1.19 -7.83 -18.19
N THR A 73 -0.09 -8.47 -18.54
CA THR A 73 0.74 -8.18 -19.71
C THR A 73 0.46 -9.16 -20.85
N LYS A 74 1.15 -8.94 -21.99
CA LYS A 74 1.22 -9.91 -23.11
C LYS A 74 1.77 -11.28 -22.68
N LEU A 75 2.49 -11.34 -21.57
CA LEU A 75 3.11 -12.57 -21.03
C LEU A 75 2.26 -13.22 -19.94
N GLY A 76 1.17 -12.59 -19.52
CA GLY A 76 0.25 -13.11 -18.50
C GLY A 76 0.02 -12.17 -17.33
N PRO A 77 -0.68 -12.65 -16.29
CA PRO A 77 -1.06 -11.87 -15.13
C PRO A 77 0.14 -11.29 -14.37
N VAL A 78 0.01 -10.06 -13.90
CA VAL A 78 1.00 -9.41 -13.02
C VAL A 78 0.60 -9.48 -11.55
N ILE A 79 -0.63 -9.91 -11.28
CA ILE A 79 -1.19 -10.10 -9.94
C ILE A 79 -1.64 -11.55 -9.82
N ILE A 80 -1.20 -12.20 -8.75
CA ILE A 80 -1.66 -13.51 -8.32
C ILE A 80 -2.42 -13.28 -7.02
N PRO A 81 -3.76 -13.32 -7.01
CA PRO A 81 -4.55 -13.07 -5.81
C PRO A 81 -4.12 -13.95 -4.63
N GLY A 82 -3.94 -13.36 -3.47
CA GLY A 82 -3.44 -14.04 -2.27
C GLY A 82 -1.93 -14.23 -2.20
N GLN A 83 -1.16 -13.75 -3.20
CA GLN A 83 0.28 -14.03 -3.31
C GLN A 83 1.07 -12.79 -3.73
N SER A 84 1.17 -11.78 -2.87
CA SER A 84 1.93 -10.55 -3.18
C SER A 84 3.42 -10.83 -3.44
N LEU A 85 3.99 -11.84 -2.78
CA LEU A 85 5.38 -12.25 -2.97
C LEU A 85 5.67 -12.77 -4.39
N ASN A 86 4.69 -13.39 -5.03
CA ASN A 86 4.81 -13.98 -6.36
C ASN A 86 4.22 -13.06 -7.46
N SER A 87 3.50 -12.00 -7.08
CA SER A 87 2.95 -11.03 -8.02
C SER A 87 4.04 -10.11 -8.55
N SER A 88 4.22 -10.10 -9.87
CA SER A 88 5.27 -9.28 -10.51
C SER A 88 5.01 -7.79 -10.32
N LEU A 89 3.76 -7.33 -10.22
CA LEU A 89 3.43 -5.95 -9.87
C LEU A 89 4.13 -5.54 -8.56
N ASN A 90 3.97 -6.32 -7.50
CA ASN A 90 4.59 -6.03 -6.20
C ASN A 90 6.11 -6.13 -6.27
N ARG A 91 6.62 -7.19 -6.90
CA ARG A 91 8.07 -7.41 -7.02
C ARG A 91 8.78 -6.25 -7.72
N LEU A 92 8.22 -5.77 -8.83
CA LEU A 92 8.79 -4.67 -9.61
C LEU A 92 8.64 -3.32 -8.90
N ALA A 93 7.48 -3.06 -8.28
CA ALA A 93 7.24 -1.82 -7.54
C ALA A 93 8.16 -1.67 -6.32
N GLU A 94 8.45 -2.77 -5.64
CA GLU A 94 9.32 -2.79 -4.46
C GLU A 94 10.81 -2.85 -4.81
N GLY A 95 11.16 -3.26 -6.03
CA GLY A 95 12.57 -3.50 -6.42
C GLY A 95 13.18 -4.61 -5.57
N ARG A 96 12.49 -5.74 -5.43
CA ARG A 96 12.95 -6.87 -4.61
C ARG A 96 14.25 -7.47 -5.14
N PRO A 97 15.00 -8.19 -4.31
CA PRO A 97 16.20 -8.90 -4.76
C PRO A 97 15.93 -9.75 -6.00
N GLY A 98 16.80 -9.64 -7.00
CA GLY A 98 16.64 -10.31 -8.29
C GLY A 98 15.83 -9.54 -9.34
N VAL A 99 15.25 -8.40 -8.99
CA VAL A 99 14.69 -7.46 -9.99
C VAL A 99 15.83 -6.63 -10.57
N ASP A 100 15.97 -6.69 -11.89
CA ASP A 100 16.91 -5.83 -12.61
C ASP A 100 16.46 -4.36 -12.46
N PRO A 101 17.35 -3.44 -12.07
CA PRO A 101 17.01 -2.02 -11.94
C PRO A 101 16.39 -1.39 -13.19
N SER A 102 16.72 -1.90 -14.38
CA SER A 102 16.19 -1.41 -15.67
C SER A 102 14.70 -1.67 -15.87
N ILE A 103 14.13 -2.64 -15.12
CA ILE A 103 12.69 -2.98 -15.18
C ILE A 103 11.95 -2.66 -13.90
N GLN A 104 12.63 -2.08 -12.89
CA GLN A 104 11.99 -1.66 -11.66
C GLN A 104 10.97 -0.56 -11.93
N MET A 105 9.81 -0.62 -11.25
CA MET A 105 8.71 0.36 -11.40
C MET A 105 8.55 1.22 -10.13
N PRO A 106 8.11 2.45 -10.25
CA PRO A 106 7.89 3.21 -11.49
C PRO A 106 9.19 3.52 -12.22
N HIS A 107 9.25 3.20 -13.52
CA HIS A 107 10.48 3.37 -14.31
C HIS A 107 10.86 4.83 -14.45
N GLY A 108 12.12 5.17 -14.15
CA GLY A 108 12.64 6.55 -14.26
C GLY A 108 12.03 7.54 -13.27
N LYS A 109 11.29 7.11 -12.26
CA LYS A 109 10.64 7.93 -11.25
C LYS A 109 11.07 7.55 -9.83
N VAL A 110 10.69 8.38 -8.87
CA VAL A 110 10.87 8.09 -7.44
C VAL A 110 10.07 6.85 -7.05
N LYS A 111 10.68 5.97 -6.28
CA LYS A 111 10.02 4.79 -5.73
C LYS A 111 8.77 5.17 -4.92
N LEU A 112 7.79 4.27 -4.92
CA LEU A 112 6.62 4.44 -4.06
C LEU A 112 7.03 4.45 -2.58
N PRO A 113 6.38 5.30 -1.76
CA PRO A 113 6.55 5.26 -0.30
C PRO A 113 6.18 3.88 0.25
N GLU A 114 6.84 3.46 1.35
CA GLU A 114 6.60 2.15 1.95
C GLU A 114 5.13 1.93 2.35
N ALA A 115 4.44 2.97 2.80
CA ALA A 115 3.01 2.88 3.11
C ALA A 115 2.16 2.48 1.88
N GLN A 116 2.48 2.99 0.69
CA GLN A 116 1.79 2.63 -0.54
C GLN A 116 2.16 1.22 -1.01
N LEU A 117 3.42 0.84 -0.88
CA LEU A 117 3.87 -0.54 -1.16
C LEU A 117 3.18 -1.55 -0.22
N ALA A 118 3.02 -1.21 1.05
CA ALA A 118 2.31 -2.03 2.03
C ALA A 118 0.82 -2.20 1.67
N LEU A 119 0.14 -1.13 1.22
CA LEU A 119 -1.24 -1.21 0.74
C LEU A 119 -1.38 -2.13 -0.48
N LEU A 120 -0.46 -2.03 -1.45
CA LEU A 120 -0.46 -2.92 -2.62
C LEU A 120 -0.27 -4.38 -2.22
N ARG A 121 0.67 -4.67 -1.29
CA ARG A 121 0.87 -6.03 -0.77
C ARG A 121 -0.38 -6.56 -0.09
N GLN A 122 -0.91 -5.77 0.85
CA GLN A 122 -2.08 -6.17 1.64
C GLN A 122 -3.30 -6.42 0.76
N TRP A 123 -3.54 -5.57 -0.24
CA TRP A 123 -4.63 -5.76 -1.19
C TRP A 123 -4.50 -7.08 -1.96
N VAL A 124 -3.30 -7.37 -2.49
CA VAL A 124 -3.05 -8.63 -3.21
C VAL A 124 -3.22 -9.82 -2.27
N ASP A 125 -2.65 -9.78 -1.06
CA ASP A 125 -2.73 -10.87 -0.07
C ASP A 125 -4.17 -11.10 0.42
N GLN A 126 -5.02 -10.07 0.42
CA GLN A 126 -6.46 -10.16 0.69
C GLN A 126 -7.28 -10.65 -0.52
N GLY A 127 -6.63 -11.07 -1.60
CA GLY A 127 -7.28 -11.66 -2.77
C GLY A 127 -7.50 -10.70 -3.93
N ALA A 128 -6.88 -9.52 -3.92
CA ALA A 128 -6.92 -8.53 -5.01
C ALA A 128 -8.36 -8.21 -5.46
N LYS A 129 -9.27 -7.95 -4.55
CA LYS A 129 -10.70 -7.78 -4.83
C LYS A 129 -10.99 -6.42 -5.48
N ASN A 130 -12.00 -6.40 -6.37
CA ASN A 130 -12.59 -5.17 -6.91
C ASN A 130 -13.67 -4.67 -5.94
N ASN A 131 -13.32 -3.81 -4.99
CA ASN A 131 -14.20 -3.32 -3.93
C ASN A 131 -14.02 -1.83 -3.63
#